data_1b879642810bb86de770f3d732202569
#
_entry.id   1b879642810bb86de770f3d732202569
#
_cell.length_a   1.000
_cell.length_b   1.000
_cell.length_c   1.000
_cell.angle_alpha   90.00
_cell.angle_beta   90.00
_cell.angle_gamma   90.00
#
_symmetry.space_group_name_H-M   'P 1'
#
loop_
_entity.id
_entity.type
_entity.pdbx_description
1 polymer ?
#
loop_
_entity_poly.entity_id
_entity_poly.type
_entity_poly.pdbx_seq_one_letter_code
_entity_poly.pdbx_strand_id
1 'polypeptide(L)'
;PETGYFVSYCDGFEDRLTEESVSSLTQQEIENIINNSGSDKVNASDNAIGKMFEDYSCRITGIVDSDKRIVEGGTLQIMFSTSNNVYDVTVESVRAAEEEGKSIIVLSCDRLDENLVRSRVQSVELIFEEYQGIKVPRKAIRFKEDQRVFM
;
A
#
# COMPACT_ATOMS: atom_id res chain seq x y z
N PRO A 1 28.91 -3.42 11.54
CA PRO A 1 28.02 -2.29 11.70
C PRO A 1 26.73 -2.63 10.94
N GLU A 2 25.63 -2.69 11.67
CA GLU A 2 24.31 -2.87 11.10
C GLU A 2 23.95 -1.59 10.37
N THR A 3 23.52 -1.69 9.12
CA THR A 3 23.05 -0.56 8.31
C THR A 3 21.54 -0.59 8.32
N GLY A 4 20.92 0.55 8.62
CA GLY A 4 19.47 0.68 8.68
C GLY A 4 19.04 2.13 8.39
N TYR A 5 17.73 2.34 8.31
CA TYR A 5 17.13 3.67 8.22
C TYR A 5 16.83 4.22 9.61
N PHE A 6 17.35 5.40 9.92
CA PHE A 6 17.02 6.12 11.14
C PHE A 6 16.00 7.22 10.85
N VAL A 7 14.92 7.25 11.64
CA VAL A 7 13.88 8.29 11.58
C VAL A 7 13.79 8.97 12.93
N SER A 8 13.95 10.29 12.93
CA SER A 8 14.04 11.12 14.14
C SER A 8 12.72 11.38 14.85
N TYR A 9 11.66 10.62 14.56
CA TYR A 9 10.39 10.70 15.29
C TYR A 9 9.77 9.33 15.48
N CYS A 10 8.95 9.21 16.52
CA CYS A 10 8.10 8.06 16.81
C CYS A 10 6.65 8.51 16.73
N ASP A 11 5.78 7.67 16.17
CA ASP A 11 4.36 7.97 16.01
C ASP A 11 3.48 7.25 17.04
N GLY A 12 4.10 6.48 17.95
CA GLY A 12 3.44 5.77 19.03
C GLY A 12 2.73 4.47 18.62
N PHE A 13 2.91 4.03 17.39
CA PHE A 13 2.40 2.76 16.90
C PHE A 13 3.46 1.65 16.86
N GLU A 14 4.69 1.93 17.27
CA GLU A 14 5.80 1.01 17.18
C GLU A 14 5.55 -0.32 17.88
N ASP A 15 4.96 -0.27 19.10
CA ASP A 15 4.64 -1.46 19.89
C ASP A 15 3.31 -2.13 19.50
N ARG A 16 2.48 -1.44 18.70
CA ARG A 16 1.13 -1.91 18.33
C ARG A 16 1.09 -2.51 16.94
N LEU A 17 1.87 -1.98 16.01
CA LEU A 17 1.94 -2.43 14.63
C LEU A 17 3.23 -3.23 14.42
N THR A 18 3.25 -4.40 15.02
CA THR A 18 4.28 -5.40 14.81
C THR A 18 3.97 -6.24 13.58
N GLU A 19 4.95 -6.96 13.08
CA GLU A 19 4.81 -7.86 11.94
C GLU A 19 3.67 -8.87 12.11
N GLU A 20 3.49 -9.38 13.33
CA GLU A 20 2.42 -10.32 13.67
C GLU A 20 1.05 -9.65 13.73
N SER A 21 0.97 -8.47 14.37
CA SER A 21 -0.31 -7.77 14.58
C SER A 21 -0.91 -7.27 13.27
N VAL A 22 -0.09 -6.80 12.32
CA VAL A 22 -0.54 -6.30 11.01
C VAL A 22 -1.34 -7.36 10.25
N SER A 23 -0.97 -8.62 10.35
CA SER A 23 -1.66 -9.73 9.69
C SER A 23 -3.04 -10.04 10.30
N SER A 24 -3.32 -9.61 11.52
CA SER A 24 -4.56 -9.90 12.26
C SER A 24 -5.50 -8.71 12.43
N LEU A 25 -5.12 -7.51 11.97
CA LEU A 25 -5.94 -6.30 12.11
C LEU A 25 -7.35 -6.48 11.54
N THR A 26 -8.35 -6.06 12.30
CA THR A 26 -9.74 -5.98 11.87
C THR A 26 -9.96 -4.74 11.00
N GLN A 27 -11.09 -4.71 10.28
CA GLN A 27 -11.47 -3.52 9.50
C GLN A 27 -11.55 -2.28 10.38
N GLN A 28 -12.20 -2.35 11.53
CA GLN A 28 -12.36 -1.23 12.45
C GLN A 28 -11.02 -0.71 12.98
N GLU A 29 -10.07 -1.59 13.26
CA GLU A 29 -8.73 -1.18 13.69
C GLU A 29 -7.97 -0.45 12.59
N ILE A 30 -8.05 -0.93 11.35
CA ILE A 30 -7.45 -0.27 10.18
C ILE A 30 -8.07 1.13 9.98
N GLU A 31 -9.40 1.23 9.98
CA GLU A 31 -10.12 2.50 9.85
C GLU A 31 -9.77 3.48 10.98
N ASN A 32 -9.67 3.00 12.22
CA ASN A 32 -9.23 3.81 13.35
C ASN A 32 -7.81 4.35 13.17
N ILE A 33 -6.89 3.54 12.67
CA ILE A 33 -5.52 3.98 12.37
C ILE A 33 -5.54 5.04 11.27
N ILE A 34 -6.31 4.82 10.19
CA ILE A 34 -6.43 5.77 9.08
C ILE A 34 -7.00 7.11 9.56
N ASN A 35 -8.08 7.09 10.33
CA ASN A 35 -8.76 8.29 10.80
C ASN A 35 -7.96 9.08 11.85
N ASN A 36 -7.13 8.40 12.64
CA ASN A 36 -6.33 9.02 13.71
C ASN A 36 -4.89 9.32 13.30
N SER A 37 -4.49 8.98 12.09
CA SER A 37 -3.11 9.16 11.60
C SER A 37 -2.62 10.61 11.48
N GLY A 38 -3.43 11.60 11.83
CA GLY A 38 -3.06 13.02 11.76
C GLY A 38 -3.30 13.81 13.05
N SER A 39 -3.96 13.22 14.06
CA SER A 39 -4.49 14.00 15.18
C SER A 39 -3.87 13.70 16.54
N ASP A 40 -3.25 12.56 16.74
CA ASP A 40 -2.70 12.20 18.03
C ASP A 40 -1.17 11.99 17.93
N LYS A 41 -0.47 12.85 18.65
CA LYS A 41 0.79 12.48 19.29
C LYS A 41 0.43 11.38 20.30
N VAL A 42 0.21 10.17 19.80
CA VAL A 42 0.18 8.99 20.65
C VAL A 42 1.52 9.02 21.34
N ASN A 43 1.49 9.00 22.68
CA ASN A 43 2.62 9.19 23.56
C ASN A 43 3.82 8.33 23.12
N ALA A 44 4.59 8.85 22.17
CA ALA A 44 5.95 8.42 21.99
C ALA A 44 6.58 8.59 23.38
N SER A 45 7.27 7.61 23.88
CA SER A 45 8.00 7.72 25.14
C SER A 45 8.71 9.07 25.14
N ASP A 46 8.49 9.91 26.16
CA ASP A 46 9.05 11.27 26.25
C ASP A 46 10.59 11.32 26.05
N ASN A 47 11.22 10.16 26.07
CA ASN A 47 12.66 9.97 25.91
C ASN A 47 13.07 9.33 24.57
N ALA A 48 12.13 9.03 23.66
CA ALA A 48 12.48 8.46 22.35
C ALA A 48 13.00 9.55 21.43
N ILE A 49 14.23 9.37 20.92
CA ILE A 49 14.88 10.29 19.96
C ILE A 49 14.58 9.90 18.50
N GLY A 50 14.02 8.73 18.26
CA GLY A 50 13.71 8.19 16.94
C GLY A 50 13.62 6.67 16.94
N LYS A 51 13.42 6.12 15.76
CA LYS A 51 13.34 4.68 15.50
C LYS A 51 14.30 4.27 14.39
N MET A 52 14.78 3.04 14.44
CA MET A 52 15.66 2.44 13.43
C MET A 52 14.94 1.26 12.78
N PHE A 53 15.04 1.18 11.46
CA PHE A 53 14.59 0.05 10.66
C PHE A 53 15.81 -0.71 10.16
N GLU A 54 15.97 -1.95 10.57
CA GLU A 54 17.09 -2.81 10.18
C GLU A 54 16.77 -3.61 8.91
N ASP A 55 15.48 -3.89 8.68
CA ASP A 55 15.00 -4.59 7.49
C ASP A 55 14.68 -3.63 6.36
N TYR A 56 14.94 -4.09 5.13
CA TYR A 56 14.58 -3.37 3.90
C TYR A 56 13.22 -3.79 3.35
N SER A 57 12.49 -4.60 4.08
CA SER A 57 11.14 -5.04 3.76
C SER A 57 10.11 -4.34 4.64
N CYS A 58 8.89 -4.24 4.13
CA CYS A 58 7.76 -3.73 4.91
C CYS A 58 6.47 -4.48 4.56
N ARG A 59 5.53 -4.49 5.50
CA ARG A 59 4.16 -4.95 5.29
C ARG A 59 3.21 -3.78 5.19
N ILE A 60 2.29 -3.89 4.26
CA ILE A 60 1.26 -2.88 3.98
C ILE A 60 -0.08 -3.58 4.14
N THR A 61 -0.94 -3.08 5.03
CA THR A 61 -2.31 -3.57 5.14
C THR A 61 -3.29 -2.49 4.72
N GLY A 62 -4.38 -2.91 4.10
CA GLY A 62 -5.39 -1.98 3.63
C GLY A 62 -6.72 -2.64 3.33
N ILE A 63 -7.75 -1.81 3.14
CA ILE A 63 -9.10 -2.21 2.75
C ILE A 63 -9.28 -1.82 1.29
N VAL A 64 -9.65 -2.77 0.46
CA VAL A 64 -9.82 -2.60 -0.98
C VAL A 64 -11.16 -3.18 -1.44
N ASP A 65 -11.62 -2.80 -2.64
CA ASP A 65 -12.73 -3.50 -3.29
C ASP A 65 -12.31 -4.94 -3.61
N SER A 66 -13.21 -5.88 -3.35
CA SER A 66 -12.92 -7.30 -3.61
C SER A 66 -12.74 -7.52 -5.11
N ASP A 67 -11.58 -8.02 -5.50
CA ASP A 67 -11.24 -8.32 -6.88
C ASP A 67 -10.63 -9.73 -6.99
N LYS A 68 -11.10 -10.50 -7.95
CA LYS A 68 -10.63 -11.89 -8.19
C LYS A 68 -9.16 -11.97 -8.63
N ARG A 69 -8.57 -10.86 -9.03
CA ARG A 69 -7.16 -10.77 -9.41
C ARG A 69 -6.24 -10.67 -8.20
N ILE A 70 -6.78 -10.31 -7.03
CA ILE A 70 -6.03 -10.27 -5.78
C ILE A 70 -6.11 -11.66 -5.15
N VAL A 71 -5.03 -12.43 -5.28
CA VAL A 71 -4.93 -13.79 -4.75
C VAL A 71 -3.69 -13.93 -3.87
N GLU A 72 -3.79 -14.71 -2.82
CA GLU A 72 -2.65 -15.01 -1.94
C GLU A 72 -1.50 -15.65 -2.73
N GLY A 73 -0.28 -15.19 -2.47
CA GLY A 73 0.92 -15.57 -3.20
C GLY A 73 1.08 -14.91 -4.57
N GLY A 74 0.08 -14.14 -5.01
CA GLY A 74 0.16 -13.37 -6.25
C GLY A 74 1.04 -12.11 -6.10
N THR A 75 1.54 -11.60 -7.23
CA THR A 75 2.29 -10.34 -7.28
C THR A 75 1.43 -9.25 -7.89
N LEU A 76 1.55 -8.04 -7.35
CA LEU A 76 0.88 -6.84 -7.82
C LEU A 76 1.90 -5.70 -7.90
N GLN A 77 1.54 -4.67 -8.63
CA GLN A 77 2.23 -3.39 -8.55
C GLN A 77 1.36 -2.37 -7.81
N ILE A 78 1.98 -1.58 -6.98
CA ILE A 78 1.32 -0.49 -6.26
C ILE A 78 2.03 0.83 -6.53
N MET A 79 1.24 1.91 -6.53
CA MET A 79 1.75 3.27 -6.60
C MET A 79 1.13 4.10 -5.47
N PHE A 80 1.96 4.79 -4.71
CA PHE A 80 1.49 5.70 -3.67
C PHE A 80 1.11 7.05 -4.26
N SER A 81 0.00 7.62 -3.79
CA SER A 81 -0.48 8.92 -4.29
C SER A 81 0.50 10.08 -4.03
N THR A 82 1.41 9.91 -3.07
CA THR A 82 2.43 10.90 -2.70
C THR A 82 3.70 10.83 -3.54
N SER A 83 3.89 9.76 -4.29
CA SER A 83 5.04 9.54 -5.15
C SER A 83 4.62 8.85 -6.44
N ASN A 84 5.35 9.09 -7.54
CA ASN A 84 5.13 8.35 -8.79
C ASN A 84 5.92 7.04 -8.85
N ASN A 85 6.45 6.59 -7.72
CA ASN A 85 7.21 5.35 -7.67
C ASN A 85 6.25 4.16 -7.67
N VAL A 86 6.57 3.19 -8.50
CA VAL A 86 5.88 1.89 -8.56
C VAL A 86 6.69 0.87 -7.76
N TYR A 87 6.00 0.08 -6.96
CA TYR A 87 6.60 -0.97 -6.14
C TYR A 87 5.95 -2.30 -6.49
N ASP A 88 6.79 -3.31 -6.69
CA ASP A 88 6.34 -4.69 -6.80
C ASP A 88 6.07 -5.21 -5.38
N VAL A 89 4.91 -5.82 -5.18
CA VAL A 89 4.48 -6.36 -3.89
C VAL A 89 3.92 -7.76 -4.05
N THR A 90 4.04 -8.56 -3.01
CA THR A 90 3.44 -9.89 -2.93
C THR A 90 2.23 -9.85 -2.00
N VAL A 91 1.14 -10.47 -2.40
CA VAL A 91 -0.06 -10.61 -1.58
C VAL A 91 0.17 -11.72 -0.56
N GLU A 92 0.34 -11.37 0.71
CA GLU A 92 0.53 -12.36 1.79
C GLU A 92 -0.79 -12.97 2.24
N SER A 93 -1.84 -12.15 2.35
CA SER A 93 -3.18 -12.64 2.71
C SER A 93 -4.29 -11.77 2.14
N VAL A 94 -5.44 -12.40 1.91
CA VAL A 94 -6.69 -11.76 1.50
C VAL A 94 -7.81 -12.27 2.41
N ARG A 95 -8.48 -11.37 3.10
CA ARG A 95 -9.59 -11.70 4.00
C ARG A 95 -10.82 -10.88 3.65
N ALA A 96 -12.03 -11.43 3.82
CA ALA A 96 -13.24 -10.66 3.70
C ALA A 96 -13.27 -9.56 4.79
N ALA A 97 -13.65 -8.35 4.41
CA ALA A 97 -13.92 -7.27 5.33
C ALA A 97 -15.34 -7.39 5.93
N GLU A 98 -15.65 -6.57 6.95
CA GLU A 98 -17.01 -6.53 7.52
C GLU A 98 -17.99 -5.89 6.53
N GLU A 99 -17.54 -4.93 5.73
CA GLU A 99 -18.31 -4.32 4.66
C GLU A 99 -18.39 -5.24 3.44
N GLU A 100 -19.61 -5.49 2.96
CA GLU A 100 -19.84 -6.34 1.79
C GLU A 100 -19.15 -5.77 0.54
N GLY A 101 -18.49 -6.62 -0.22
CA GLY A 101 -17.75 -6.24 -1.41
C GLY A 101 -16.35 -5.68 -1.14
N LYS A 102 -15.91 -5.65 0.11
CA LYS A 102 -14.56 -5.24 0.50
C LYS A 102 -13.71 -6.43 0.97
N SER A 103 -12.42 -6.27 0.85
CA SER A 103 -11.42 -7.22 1.36
C SER A 103 -10.32 -6.48 2.10
N ILE A 104 -9.83 -7.10 3.16
CA ILE A 104 -8.61 -6.69 3.84
C ILE A 104 -7.46 -7.45 3.19
N ILE A 105 -6.46 -6.73 2.72
CA ILE A 105 -5.27 -7.32 2.12
C ILE A 105 -4.03 -7.00 2.96
N VAL A 106 -3.09 -7.93 2.98
CA VAL A 106 -1.74 -7.74 3.51
C VAL A 106 -0.77 -7.97 2.36
N LEU A 107 0.06 -6.99 2.11
CA LEU A 107 1.07 -6.99 1.07
C LEU A 107 2.45 -6.94 1.70
N SER A 108 3.39 -7.70 1.16
CA SER A 108 4.83 -7.54 1.48
C SER A 108 5.54 -6.81 0.35
N CYS A 109 6.43 -5.91 0.73
CA CYS A 109 7.28 -5.17 -0.18
C CYS A 109 8.74 -5.34 0.28
N ASP A 110 9.59 -5.87 -0.59
CA ASP A 110 11.01 -6.10 -0.30
C ASP A 110 11.87 -4.83 -0.47
N ARG A 111 11.20 -3.72 -0.65
CA ARG A 111 11.84 -2.42 -0.83
C ARG A 111 11.27 -1.40 0.15
N LEU A 112 12.10 -0.99 1.09
CA LEU A 112 11.81 0.11 2.01
C LEU A 112 12.62 1.34 1.56
N ASP A 113 11.94 2.45 1.33
CA ASP A 113 12.59 3.73 1.01
C ASP A 113 12.10 4.85 1.94
N GLU A 114 12.67 6.03 1.80
CA GLU A 114 12.38 7.19 2.64
C GLU A 114 10.90 7.58 2.64
N ASN A 115 10.18 7.40 1.51
CA ASN A 115 8.77 7.76 1.41
C ASN A 115 7.90 6.79 2.22
N LEU A 116 8.22 5.49 2.17
CA LEU A 116 7.51 4.47 2.93
C LEU A 116 7.73 4.59 4.44
N VAL A 117 8.95 4.98 4.83
CA VAL A 117 9.32 5.13 6.23
C VAL A 117 8.67 6.35 6.88
N ARG A 118 8.45 7.43 6.12
CA ARG A 118 7.97 8.71 6.65
C ARG A 118 6.47 8.75 6.95
N SER A 119 5.67 7.94 6.28
CA SER A 119 4.21 8.05 6.39
C SER A 119 3.58 6.71 6.75
N ARG A 120 2.89 6.68 7.88
CA ARG A 120 2.17 5.49 8.37
C ARG A 120 0.98 5.14 7.51
N VAL A 121 0.24 6.13 7.06
CA VAL A 121 -0.98 5.97 6.25
C VAL A 121 -0.81 6.71 4.93
N GLN A 122 -1.04 6.01 3.85
CA GLN A 122 -0.96 6.56 2.49
C GLN A 122 -2.08 5.99 1.62
N SER A 123 -2.54 6.78 0.68
CA SER A 123 -3.42 6.28 -0.38
C SER A 123 -2.60 5.55 -1.44
N VAL A 124 -3.09 4.39 -1.85
CA VAL A 124 -2.41 3.47 -2.76
C VAL A 124 -3.32 3.15 -3.94
N GLU A 125 -2.76 3.16 -5.13
CA GLU A 125 -3.38 2.64 -6.35
C GLU A 125 -2.81 1.25 -6.64
N LEU A 126 -3.70 0.25 -6.81
CA LEU A 126 -3.32 -1.10 -7.22
C LEU A 126 -3.30 -1.17 -8.75
N ILE A 127 -2.17 -1.58 -9.31
CA ILE A 127 -1.95 -1.69 -10.75
C ILE A 127 -2.02 -3.18 -11.12
N PHE A 128 -3.06 -3.57 -11.85
CA PHE A 128 -3.28 -4.97 -12.25
C PHE A 128 -2.77 -5.30 -13.65
N GLU A 129 -2.70 -4.31 -14.53
CA GLU A 129 -2.33 -4.48 -15.93
C GLU A 129 -1.50 -3.30 -16.42
N GLU A 130 -0.39 -3.59 -17.04
CA GLU A 130 0.39 -2.61 -17.79
C GLU A 130 0.05 -2.75 -19.28
N TYR A 131 -0.59 -1.72 -19.84
CA TYR A 131 -0.86 -1.68 -21.26
C TYR A 131 0.31 -1.02 -21.99
N GLN A 132 1.09 -1.82 -22.71
CA GLN A 132 2.08 -1.29 -23.64
C GLN A 132 1.42 -1.04 -24.99
N GLY A 133 1.42 0.19 -25.45
CA GLY A 133 0.82 0.55 -26.72
C GLY A 133 1.05 2.02 -27.10
N ILE A 134 0.70 2.32 -28.35
CA ILE A 134 0.75 3.70 -28.83
C ILE A 134 -0.52 4.43 -28.35
N LYS A 135 -0.34 5.51 -27.59
CA LYS A 135 -1.46 6.37 -27.16
C LYS A 135 -2.03 7.12 -28.37
N VAL A 136 -3.22 6.71 -28.82
CA VAL A 136 -3.90 7.32 -29.96
C VAL A 136 -5.03 8.24 -29.45
N PRO A 137 -5.09 9.50 -29.87
CA PRO A 137 -6.19 10.39 -29.53
C PRO A 137 -7.54 9.79 -29.97
N ARG A 138 -8.57 9.90 -29.13
CA ARG A 138 -9.89 9.35 -29.41
C ARG A 138 -10.47 9.83 -30.74
N LYS A 139 -10.06 11.04 -31.20
CA LYS A 139 -10.46 11.63 -32.48
C LYS A 139 -9.85 10.92 -33.72
N ALA A 140 -8.77 10.15 -33.53
CA ALA A 140 -8.12 9.39 -34.61
C ALA A 140 -8.75 8.01 -34.84
N ILE A 141 -9.68 7.59 -33.98
CA ILE A 141 -10.40 6.32 -34.13
C ILE A 141 -11.50 6.51 -35.16
N ARG A 142 -11.48 5.72 -36.23
CA ARG A 142 -12.54 5.66 -37.25
C ARG A 142 -13.20 4.29 -37.21
N PHE A 143 -14.48 4.25 -37.55
CA PHE A 143 -15.25 3.02 -37.71
C PHE A 143 -15.51 2.79 -39.18
N LYS A 144 -15.22 1.60 -39.65
CA LYS A 144 -15.58 1.15 -40.99
C LYS A 144 -16.20 -0.25 -40.86
N GLU A 145 -17.45 -0.39 -41.24
CA GLU A 145 -18.18 -1.66 -41.26
C GLU A 145 -18.05 -2.46 -39.97
N ASP A 146 -18.40 -1.82 -38.83
CA ASP A 146 -18.32 -2.37 -37.48
C ASP A 146 -16.90 -2.74 -36.97
N GLN A 147 -15.86 -2.46 -37.74
CA GLN A 147 -14.46 -2.62 -37.31
C GLN A 147 -13.83 -1.28 -36.93
N ARG A 148 -13.04 -1.28 -35.86
CA ARG A 148 -12.27 -0.10 -35.47
C ARG A 148 -10.96 -0.06 -36.26
N VAL A 149 -10.72 1.03 -36.97
CA VAL A 149 -9.50 1.23 -37.77
C VAL A 149 -8.77 2.47 -37.28
N PHE A 150 -7.46 2.38 -37.13
CA PHE A 150 -6.60 3.51 -36.83
C PHE A 150 -6.01 4.06 -38.15
N MET A 151 -6.03 5.37 -38.31
CA MET A 151 -5.32 6.05 -39.40
C MET A 151 -4.21 6.90 -38.83
#